data_6a1a97a77d9b98f529bf2e614208116e
#
_entry.id   6a1a97a77d9b98f529bf2e614208116e
#
_cell.length_a   1.000
_cell.length_b   1.000
_cell.length_c   1.000
_cell.angle_alpha   90.00
_cell.angle_beta   90.00
_cell.angle_gamma   90.00
#
_symmetry.space_group_name_H-M   'P 1'
#
loop_
_entity.id
_entity.type
_entity.pdbx_description
1 polymer ?
#
loop_
_entity_poly.entity_id
_entity_poly.type
_entity_poly.pdbx_seq_one_letter_code
_entity_poly.pdbx_strand_id
1 'polypeptide(L)'
;MDNDKYLWLLNHRLKENDDWYQQAGKLFGLSDSTFWTLYMLYDYPEGITQSEICSMSCFPKQTINSSLKKLETDGYISLVPGNDGRSKKIILSSSGEELINKTIVKVRQAEHTALNSMTEQEKEALISSLDKFTQLLNGATHIIKE
;
A
#
# COMPACT_ATOMS: atom_id res chain seq x y z
N MET A 1 16.97 -27.52 -5.35
CA MET A 1 17.14 -26.18 -5.94
C MET A 1 18.00 -25.38 -4.97
N ASP A 2 19.04 -24.71 -5.46
CA ASP A 2 19.91 -23.91 -4.59
C ASP A 2 19.25 -22.57 -4.19
N ASN A 3 19.82 -21.90 -3.20
CA ASN A 3 19.26 -20.67 -2.65
C ASN A 3 19.25 -19.52 -3.68
N ASP A 4 20.22 -19.45 -4.59
CA ASP A 4 20.28 -18.39 -5.59
C ASP A 4 19.09 -18.48 -6.57
N LYS A 5 18.70 -19.70 -6.96
CA LYS A 5 17.53 -19.91 -7.79
C LYS A 5 16.22 -19.59 -7.06
N TYR A 6 16.13 -19.91 -5.76
CA TYR A 6 14.97 -19.50 -4.95
C TYR A 6 14.87 -17.99 -4.83
N LEU A 7 15.99 -17.30 -4.56
CA LEU A 7 16.05 -15.84 -4.47
C LEU A 7 15.66 -15.18 -5.80
N TRP A 8 16.16 -15.70 -6.92
CA TRP A 8 15.79 -15.19 -8.24
C TRP A 8 14.29 -15.33 -8.49
N LEU A 9 13.70 -16.49 -8.22
CA LEU A 9 12.27 -16.75 -8.39
C LEU A 9 11.42 -15.83 -7.49
N LEU A 10 11.78 -15.73 -6.21
CA LEU A 10 11.08 -14.89 -5.23
C LEU A 10 11.07 -13.44 -5.68
N ASN A 11 12.25 -12.87 -5.97
CA ASN A 11 12.37 -11.48 -6.38
C ASN A 11 11.64 -11.21 -7.70
N HIS A 12 11.66 -12.15 -8.63
CA HIS A 12 10.93 -12.02 -9.89
C HIS A 12 9.42 -11.98 -9.66
N ARG A 13 8.87 -12.87 -8.80
CA ARG A 13 7.44 -12.88 -8.46
C ARG A 13 7.00 -11.64 -7.71
N LEU A 14 7.80 -11.17 -6.76
CA LEU A 14 7.52 -9.92 -6.04
C LEU A 14 7.48 -8.72 -7.00
N LYS A 15 8.42 -8.68 -7.96
CA LYS A 15 8.42 -7.64 -8.99
C LYS A 15 7.18 -7.72 -9.90
N GLU A 16 6.81 -8.90 -10.39
CA GLU A 16 5.59 -9.07 -11.20
C GLU A 16 4.34 -8.61 -10.45
N ASN A 17 4.28 -8.91 -9.15
CA ASN A 17 3.19 -8.44 -8.29
C ASN A 17 3.16 -6.91 -8.18
N ASP A 18 4.31 -6.27 -7.94
CA ASP A 18 4.41 -4.81 -7.90
C ASP A 18 4.04 -4.17 -9.25
N ASP A 19 4.53 -4.73 -10.36
CA ASP A 19 4.20 -4.27 -11.71
C ASP A 19 2.69 -4.29 -11.98
N TRP A 20 1.95 -5.26 -11.44
CA TRP A 20 0.49 -5.32 -11.56
C TRP A 20 -0.18 -4.12 -10.89
N TYR A 21 0.22 -3.76 -9.67
CA TYR A 21 -0.31 -2.58 -8.96
C TYR A 21 0.05 -1.27 -9.68
N GLN A 22 1.27 -1.17 -10.20
CA GLN A 22 1.68 0.00 -10.98
C GLN A 22 0.85 0.15 -12.27
N GLN A 23 0.54 -0.95 -12.95
CA GLN A 23 -0.34 -0.94 -14.12
C GLN A 23 -1.77 -0.53 -13.75
N ALA A 24 -2.30 -1.03 -12.64
CA ALA A 24 -3.62 -0.62 -12.14
C ALA A 24 -3.67 0.90 -11.88
N GLY A 25 -2.67 1.46 -11.21
CA GLY A 25 -2.55 2.90 -10.99
C GLY A 25 -2.52 3.69 -12.30
N LYS A 26 -1.75 3.24 -13.28
CA LYS A 26 -1.67 3.87 -14.61
C LYS A 26 -3.01 3.85 -15.36
N LEU A 27 -3.75 2.75 -15.28
CA LEU A 27 -5.09 2.64 -15.89
C LEU A 27 -6.06 3.68 -15.32
N PHE A 28 -5.90 4.07 -14.06
CA PHE A 28 -6.71 5.10 -13.42
C PHE A 28 -6.12 6.51 -13.54
N GLY A 29 -4.99 6.68 -14.22
CA GLY A 29 -4.30 7.97 -14.34
C GLY A 29 -3.69 8.47 -13.02
N LEU A 30 -3.41 7.57 -12.08
CA LEU A 30 -2.84 7.87 -10.78
C LEU A 30 -1.33 7.66 -10.79
N SER A 31 -0.57 8.56 -10.14
CA SER A 31 0.82 8.29 -9.80
C SER A 31 0.90 7.17 -8.77
N ASP A 32 2.03 6.48 -8.69
CA ASP A 32 2.22 5.35 -7.77
C ASP A 32 2.00 5.76 -6.30
N SER A 33 2.55 6.90 -5.89
CA SER A 33 2.36 7.41 -4.53
C SER A 33 0.91 7.83 -4.25
N THR A 34 0.20 8.41 -5.21
CA THR A 34 -1.22 8.76 -5.07
C THR A 34 -2.09 7.51 -4.98
N PHE A 35 -1.81 6.51 -5.81
CA PHE A 35 -2.50 5.22 -5.77
C PHE A 35 -2.40 4.58 -4.37
N TRP A 36 -1.19 4.43 -3.83
CA TRP A 36 -1.00 3.82 -2.52
C TRP A 36 -1.54 4.69 -1.37
N THR A 37 -1.52 6.01 -1.50
CA THR A 37 -2.17 6.91 -0.54
C THR A 37 -3.68 6.68 -0.49
N LEU A 38 -4.34 6.60 -1.65
CA LEU A 38 -5.77 6.31 -1.73
C LEU A 38 -6.09 4.89 -1.24
N TYR A 39 -5.23 3.92 -1.52
CA TYR A 39 -5.37 2.56 -1.03
C TYR A 39 -5.35 2.50 0.50
N MET A 40 -4.43 3.22 1.15
CA MET A 40 -4.40 3.34 2.61
C MET A 40 -5.64 4.07 3.16
N LEU A 41 -6.07 5.15 2.52
CA LEU A 41 -7.28 5.89 2.95
C LEU A 41 -8.55 5.03 2.87
N TYR A 42 -8.62 4.11 1.93
CA TYR A 42 -9.72 3.14 1.85
C TYR A 42 -9.81 2.25 3.10
N ASP A 43 -8.68 1.83 3.64
CA ASP A 43 -8.63 0.97 4.83
C ASP A 43 -8.88 1.74 6.16
N TYR A 44 -8.84 3.08 6.12
CA TYR A 44 -9.01 3.94 7.30
C TYR A 44 -10.12 4.99 7.11
N PRO A 45 -11.39 4.57 7.01
CA PRO A 45 -12.51 5.49 6.74
C PRO A 45 -12.70 6.55 7.81
N GLU A 46 -12.29 6.27 9.06
CA GLU A 46 -12.33 7.22 10.19
C GLU A 46 -11.19 8.26 10.14
N GLY A 47 -10.36 8.19 9.12
CA GLY A 47 -9.22 9.06 8.92
C GLY A 47 -7.91 8.52 9.49
N ILE A 48 -6.82 8.99 8.91
CA ILE A 48 -5.45 8.60 9.21
C ILE A 48 -4.57 9.85 9.17
N THR A 49 -3.56 9.90 10.03
CA THR A 49 -2.60 11.02 10.04
C THR A 49 -1.56 10.86 8.92
N GLN A 50 -0.96 11.98 8.49
CA GLN A 50 0.15 11.93 7.53
C GLN A 50 1.33 11.11 8.07
N SER A 51 1.61 11.19 9.37
CA SER A 51 2.68 10.41 10.01
C SER A 51 2.44 8.91 9.90
N GLU A 52 1.19 8.47 10.11
CA GLU A 52 0.81 7.06 9.95
C GLU A 52 0.93 6.60 8.49
N ILE A 53 0.48 7.39 7.53
CA ILE A 53 0.68 7.10 6.10
C ILE A 53 2.17 6.95 5.78
N CYS A 54 3.01 7.88 6.23
CA CYS A 54 4.45 7.84 6.00
C CYS A 54 5.10 6.60 6.63
N SER A 55 4.66 6.19 7.83
CA SER A 55 5.22 5.02 8.52
C SER A 55 4.87 3.69 7.84
N MET A 56 3.72 3.63 7.18
CA MET A 56 3.24 2.43 6.48
C MET A 56 3.63 2.39 5.01
N SER A 57 4.03 3.52 4.43
CA SER A 57 4.40 3.61 3.01
C SER A 57 5.89 3.38 2.80
N CYS A 58 6.25 2.90 1.60
CA CYS A 58 7.64 2.80 1.15
C CYS A 58 8.14 4.10 0.50
N PHE A 59 7.32 5.15 0.44
CA PHE A 59 7.66 6.42 -0.20
C PHE A 59 8.32 7.39 0.79
N PRO A 60 9.22 8.25 0.30
CA PRO A 60 9.74 9.35 1.11
C PRO A 60 8.62 10.26 1.60
N LYS A 61 8.77 10.83 2.80
CA LYS A 61 7.81 11.76 3.40
C LYS A 61 7.42 12.91 2.46
N GLN A 62 8.38 13.44 1.71
CA GLN A 62 8.15 14.53 0.75
C GLN A 62 7.24 14.09 -0.41
N THR A 63 7.37 12.86 -0.88
CA THR A 63 6.51 12.29 -1.94
C THR A 63 5.08 12.14 -1.45
N ILE A 64 4.88 11.59 -0.24
CA ILE A 64 3.56 11.48 0.38
C ILE A 64 2.95 12.87 0.59
N ASN A 65 3.72 13.82 1.10
CA ASN A 65 3.25 15.19 1.29
C ASN A 65 2.76 15.84 -0.02
N SER A 66 3.50 15.64 -1.11
CA SER A 66 3.12 16.13 -2.43
C SER A 66 1.82 15.47 -2.95
N SER A 67 1.67 14.16 -2.76
CA SER A 67 0.45 13.43 -3.13
C SER A 67 -0.76 13.90 -2.32
N LEU A 68 -0.62 14.09 -1.02
CA LEU A 68 -1.68 14.60 -0.13
C LEU A 68 -2.08 16.01 -0.50
N LYS A 69 -1.12 16.89 -0.76
CA LYS A 69 -1.38 18.27 -1.16
C LYS A 69 -2.14 18.35 -2.48
N LYS A 70 -1.79 17.49 -3.45
CA LYS A 70 -2.52 17.39 -4.71
C LYS A 70 -3.95 16.88 -4.49
N LEU A 71 -4.15 15.83 -3.73
CA LEU A 71 -5.48 15.29 -3.42
C LEU A 71 -6.36 16.31 -2.67
N GLU A 72 -5.78 17.11 -1.76
CA GLU A 72 -6.49 18.20 -1.07
C GLU A 72 -6.88 19.32 -2.04
N THR A 73 -5.95 19.76 -2.88
CA THR A 73 -6.20 20.80 -3.90
C THR A 73 -7.27 20.38 -4.89
N ASP A 74 -7.27 19.11 -5.28
CA ASP A 74 -8.28 18.55 -6.19
C ASP A 74 -9.63 18.23 -5.49
N GLY A 75 -9.71 18.45 -4.18
CA GLY A 75 -10.94 18.33 -3.39
C GLY A 75 -11.32 16.90 -3.00
N TYR A 76 -10.39 15.95 -3.09
CA TYR A 76 -10.64 14.53 -2.77
C TYR A 76 -10.44 14.19 -1.28
N ILE A 77 -9.68 14.99 -0.57
CA ILE A 77 -9.45 14.83 0.86
C ILE A 77 -9.61 16.15 1.59
N SER A 78 -9.86 16.08 2.88
CA SER A 78 -9.80 17.21 3.81
C SER A 78 -9.06 16.82 5.08
N LEU A 79 -8.58 17.84 5.79
CA LEU A 79 -7.90 17.70 7.06
C LEU A 79 -8.88 18.06 8.17
N VAL A 80 -9.02 17.17 9.14
CA VAL A 80 -9.86 17.38 10.33
C VAL A 80 -9.01 17.24 11.60
N PRO A 81 -9.39 17.87 12.74
CA PRO A 81 -8.69 17.68 13.99
C PRO A 81 -8.65 16.22 14.40
N GLY A 82 -7.47 15.72 14.83
CA GLY A 82 -7.32 14.40 15.42
C GLY A 82 -7.81 14.37 16.87
N ASN A 83 -7.81 13.18 17.48
CA ASN A 83 -8.32 12.94 18.83
C ASN A 83 -7.51 13.70 19.92
N ASP A 84 -6.24 14.02 19.66
CA ASP A 84 -5.36 14.75 20.57
C ASP A 84 -5.44 16.29 20.41
N GLY A 85 -6.23 16.78 19.47
CA GLY A 85 -6.39 18.21 19.16
C GLY A 85 -5.16 18.88 18.52
N ARG A 86 -4.05 18.17 18.34
CA ARG A 86 -2.79 18.69 17.76
C ARG A 86 -2.49 18.09 16.39
N SER A 87 -2.68 16.79 16.21
CA SER A 87 -2.55 16.13 14.93
C SER A 87 -3.79 16.38 14.06
N LYS A 88 -3.59 16.31 12.76
CA LYS A 88 -4.69 16.37 11.78
C LYS A 88 -4.87 14.99 11.17
N LYS A 89 -6.12 14.56 11.07
CA LYS A 89 -6.52 13.37 10.31
C LYS A 89 -6.90 13.76 8.90
N ILE A 90 -6.52 12.91 7.97
CA ILE A 90 -6.88 12.99 6.57
C ILE A 90 -8.11 12.12 6.39
N ILE A 91 -9.18 12.70 5.87
CA ILE A 91 -10.42 12.01 5.53
C ILE A 91 -10.76 12.23 4.06
N LEU A 92 -11.51 11.30 3.49
CA LEU A 92 -12.05 11.46 2.14
C LEU A 92 -13.22 12.47 2.15
N SER A 93 -13.28 13.29 1.12
CA SER A 93 -14.49 14.03 0.77
C SER A 93 -15.46 13.12 0.00
N SER A 94 -16.69 13.60 -0.25
CA SER A 94 -17.62 12.89 -1.14
C SER A 94 -17.03 12.60 -2.51
N SER A 95 -16.30 13.57 -3.10
CA SER A 95 -15.58 13.36 -4.37
C SER A 95 -14.44 12.35 -4.23
N GLY A 96 -13.78 12.31 -3.08
CA GLY A 96 -12.76 11.31 -2.77
C GLY A 96 -13.33 9.89 -2.66
N GLU A 97 -14.49 9.75 -2.02
CA GLU A 97 -15.21 8.47 -1.98
C GLU A 97 -15.62 7.98 -3.37
N GLU A 98 -16.10 8.88 -4.22
CA GLU A 98 -16.41 8.55 -5.63
C GLU A 98 -15.15 8.11 -6.40
N LEU A 99 -14.02 8.78 -6.18
CA LEU A 99 -12.75 8.40 -6.80
C LEU A 99 -12.32 7.01 -6.35
N ILE A 100 -12.36 6.73 -5.06
CA ILE A 100 -12.02 5.41 -4.49
C ILE A 100 -12.95 4.33 -5.06
N ASN A 101 -14.25 4.59 -5.17
CA ASN A 101 -15.21 3.64 -5.73
C ASN A 101 -14.90 3.30 -7.20
N LYS A 102 -14.40 4.26 -7.96
CA LYS A 102 -14.02 4.06 -9.38
C LYS A 102 -12.62 3.44 -9.56
N THR A 103 -11.80 3.41 -8.53
CA THR A 103 -10.39 3.01 -8.60
C THR A 103 -10.06 1.90 -7.61
N ILE A 104 -9.83 2.23 -6.36
CA ILE A 104 -9.34 1.30 -5.33
C ILE A 104 -10.33 0.15 -5.07
N VAL A 105 -11.63 0.41 -5.06
CA VAL A 105 -12.63 -0.65 -4.91
C VAL A 105 -12.51 -1.71 -6.00
N LYS A 106 -12.21 -1.31 -7.24
CA LYS A 106 -11.99 -2.26 -8.34
C LYS A 106 -10.72 -3.10 -8.15
N VAL A 107 -9.66 -2.48 -7.63
CA VAL A 107 -8.43 -3.19 -7.25
C VAL A 107 -8.74 -4.22 -6.17
N ARG A 108 -9.43 -3.81 -5.10
CA ARG A 108 -9.85 -4.71 -4.01
C ARG A 108 -10.72 -5.87 -4.50
N GLN A 109 -11.61 -5.62 -5.45
CA GLN A 109 -12.39 -6.69 -6.08
C GLN A 109 -11.52 -7.70 -6.83
N ALA A 110 -10.51 -7.23 -7.56
CA ALA A 110 -9.56 -8.10 -8.25
C ALA A 110 -8.72 -8.92 -7.26
N GLU A 111 -8.22 -8.29 -6.19
CA GLU A 111 -7.50 -8.96 -5.09
C GLU A 111 -8.35 -10.04 -4.42
N HIS A 112 -9.61 -9.71 -4.07
CA HIS A 112 -10.54 -10.67 -3.48
C HIS A 112 -10.83 -11.82 -4.43
N THR A 113 -10.97 -11.55 -5.72
CA THR A 113 -11.18 -12.60 -6.74
C THR A 113 -9.98 -13.56 -6.79
N ALA A 114 -8.76 -13.02 -6.76
CA ALA A 114 -7.55 -13.81 -6.72
C ALA A 114 -7.46 -14.65 -5.44
N LEU A 115 -7.65 -14.02 -4.27
CA LEU A 115 -7.60 -14.72 -2.99
C LEU A 115 -8.71 -15.77 -2.84
N ASN A 116 -9.91 -15.51 -3.35
CA ASN A 116 -11.01 -16.48 -3.31
C ASN A 116 -10.75 -17.72 -4.19
N SER A 117 -9.84 -17.62 -5.15
CA SER A 117 -9.38 -18.76 -5.96
C SER A 117 -8.29 -19.59 -5.29
N MET A 118 -7.79 -19.15 -4.13
CA MET A 118 -6.81 -19.88 -3.31
C MET A 118 -7.51 -20.58 -2.15
N THR A 119 -6.99 -21.75 -1.78
CA THR A 119 -7.40 -22.43 -0.53
C THR A 119 -6.91 -21.65 0.70
N GLU A 120 -7.56 -21.83 1.85
CA GLU A 120 -7.10 -21.22 3.11
C GLU A 120 -5.66 -21.63 3.45
N GLN A 121 -5.30 -22.88 3.21
CA GLN A 121 -3.93 -23.37 3.43
C GLN A 121 -2.90 -22.63 2.55
N GLU A 122 -3.22 -22.35 1.29
CA GLU A 122 -2.35 -21.59 0.39
C GLU A 122 -2.19 -20.13 0.83
N LYS A 123 -3.28 -19.48 1.29
CA LYS A 123 -3.25 -18.12 1.84
C LYS A 123 -2.37 -18.04 3.09
N GLU A 124 -2.59 -18.96 4.03
CA GLU A 124 -1.82 -19.05 5.27
C GLU A 124 -0.34 -19.33 5.00
N ALA A 125 -0.03 -20.26 4.08
CA ALA A 125 1.33 -20.58 3.68
C ALA A 125 2.05 -19.40 3.03
N LEU A 126 1.36 -18.64 2.19
CA LEU A 126 1.91 -17.44 1.55
C LEU A 126 2.32 -16.40 2.60
N ILE A 127 1.41 -16.04 3.50
CA ILE A 127 1.66 -15.01 4.52
C ILE A 127 2.71 -15.46 5.52
N SER A 128 2.60 -16.68 6.06
CA SER A 128 3.53 -17.19 7.06
C SER A 128 4.95 -17.36 6.52
N SER A 129 5.09 -17.79 5.26
CA SER A 129 6.41 -17.94 4.62
C SER A 129 7.07 -16.60 4.36
N LEU A 130 6.29 -15.62 3.88
CA LEU A 130 6.78 -14.27 3.62
C LEU A 130 7.19 -13.55 4.92
N ASP A 131 6.37 -13.68 5.97
CA ASP A 131 6.65 -13.14 7.30
C ASP A 131 7.95 -13.74 7.87
N LYS A 132 8.08 -15.07 7.86
CA LYS A 132 9.27 -15.77 8.30
C LYS A 132 10.54 -15.32 7.56
N PHE A 133 10.44 -15.22 6.23
CA PHE A 133 11.56 -14.76 5.41
C PHE A 133 11.98 -13.33 5.76
N THR A 134 11.01 -12.43 5.91
CA THR A 134 11.26 -11.03 6.29
C THR A 134 11.89 -10.92 7.67
N GLN A 135 11.42 -11.68 8.65
CA GLN A 135 12.01 -11.70 10.00
C GLN A 135 13.46 -12.20 9.98
N LEU A 136 13.75 -13.26 9.21
CA LEU A 136 15.11 -13.78 9.06
C LEU A 136 16.05 -12.79 8.37
N LEU A 137 15.58 -12.07 7.34
CA LEU A 137 16.35 -10.99 6.71
C LEU A 137 16.67 -9.86 7.69
N ASN A 138 15.68 -9.44 8.49
CA ASN A 138 15.91 -8.43 9.52
C ASN A 138 16.96 -8.87 10.54
N GLY A 139 16.95 -10.13 10.96
CA GLY A 139 17.95 -10.71 11.84
C GLY A 139 19.35 -10.77 11.22
N ALA A 140 19.44 -10.89 9.89
CA ALA A 140 20.71 -10.94 9.16
C ALA A 140 21.23 -9.55 8.71
N THR A 141 20.57 -8.46 9.10
CA THR A 141 20.94 -7.08 8.68
C THR A 141 22.37 -6.70 9.10
N HIS A 142 22.91 -7.32 10.16
CA HIS A 142 24.30 -7.10 10.60
C HIS A 142 25.33 -7.44 9.49
N ILE A 143 25.03 -8.42 8.62
CA ILE A 143 25.94 -8.84 7.55
C ILE A 143 26.21 -7.72 6.53
N ILE A 144 25.23 -6.86 6.27
CA ILE A 144 25.37 -5.75 5.30
C ILE A 144 25.88 -4.46 5.94
N LYS A 145 26.14 -4.44 7.24
CA LYS A 145 26.66 -3.28 7.97
C LYS A 145 28.17 -3.37 8.23
N GLU A 146 28.79 -4.52 7.93
CA GLU A 146 30.23 -4.74 7.99
C GLU A 146 30.91 -4.34 6.67
#